data_ef09f639478d11c71349200e9b9de528
#
_entry.id   ef09f639478d11c71349200e9b9de528
#
_cell.length_a   1.000
_cell.length_b   1.000
_cell.length_c   1.000
_cell.angle_alpha   90.00
_cell.angle_beta   90.00
_cell.angle_gamma   90.00
#
_symmetry.space_group_name_H-M   'P 1'
#
loop_
_entity.id
_entity.type
_entity.pdbx_description
1 polymer ?
#
loop_
_entity_poly.entity_id
_entity_poly.type
_entity_poly.pdbx_seq_one_letter_code
_entity_poly.pdbx_strand_id
1 'polypeptide(L)'
;DEKVNSPVDLVRVAAYIHQMPEAIDMVEDAAKKGYETSCNIMAISNSQEEDIKVALDMLGKTPVDVIYIVDSFGSLYPEQIARIADLYLNFAAKYNKKIGIHAHNNQQLAFANTIEACGDGVDWLDGTYLSMGRGAGNCAMELLLGFLKNPKYNVYPVFKFIEDHMMKLKDDGIVWGYDLQYLMTGLLNQHPRSAIAFTKENRRDYAEYYKELLI
;
A
#
# COMPACT_ATOMS: atom_id res chain seq x y z
N ASP A 1 -12.04 22.61 0.65
CA ASP A 1 -12.32 23.32 1.90
C ASP A 1 -11.05 23.44 2.73
N GLU A 2 -10.97 24.47 3.58
CA GLU A 2 -9.91 24.63 4.55
C GLU A 2 -10.04 23.58 5.66
N LYS A 3 -8.92 23.11 6.24
CA LYS A 3 -8.86 22.13 7.32
C LYS A 3 -9.79 22.49 8.51
N VAL A 4 -9.85 23.76 8.86
CA VAL A 4 -10.68 24.25 9.97
C VAL A 4 -12.18 23.93 9.80
N ASN A 5 -12.62 23.71 8.57
CA ASN A 5 -14.01 23.40 8.21
C ASN A 5 -14.21 21.91 7.86
N SER A 6 -13.20 21.06 8.11
CA SER A 6 -13.19 19.64 7.70
C SER A 6 -12.89 18.73 8.89
N PRO A 7 -13.58 17.57 9.02
CA PRO A 7 -13.22 16.55 9.98
C PRO A 7 -11.98 15.73 9.56
N VAL A 8 -11.49 15.91 8.32
CA VAL A 8 -10.32 15.22 7.80
C VAL A 8 -9.06 15.88 8.31
N ASP A 9 -8.09 15.09 8.81
CA ASP A 9 -6.79 15.59 9.28
C ASP A 9 -5.69 15.42 8.23
N LEU A 10 -5.68 14.28 7.54
CA LEU A 10 -4.65 13.89 6.58
C LEU A 10 -5.24 13.73 5.18
N VAL A 11 -4.63 14.36 4.18
CA VAL A 11 -4.91 14.13 2.75
C VAL A 11 -3.80 13.23 2.17
N ARG A 12 -4.20 12.08 1.61
CA ARG A 12 -3.29 11.11 1.00
C ARG A 12 -3.37 11.20 -0.53
N VAL A 13 -2.34 11.69 -1.17
CA VAL A 13 -2.21 11.74 -2.63
C VAL A 13 -1.58 10.43 -3.11
N ALA A 14 -2.20 9.77 -4.08
CA ALA A 14 -1.68 8.54 -4.67
C ALA A 14 -1.38 8.78 -6.16
N ALA A 15 -0.15 8.55 -6.57
CA ALA A 15 0.31 8.83 -7.93
C ALA A 15 1.38 7.84 -8.39
N TYR A 16 1.44 7.61 -9.70
CA TYR A 16 2.60 6.95 -10.32
C TYR A 16 3.77 7.93 -10.44
N ILE A 17 4.99 7.44 -10.61
CA ILE A 17 6.20 8.27 -10.71
C ILE A 17 6.08 9.34 -11.82
N HIS A 18 5.51 8.99 -12.97
CA HIS A 18 5.33 9.93 -14.09
C HIS A 18 4.28 11.03 -13.80
N GLN A 19 3.56 10.95 -12.70
CA GLN A 19 2.55 11.93 -12.27
C GLN A 19 3.04 12.79 -11.09
N MET A 20 4.33 12.76 -10.80
CA MET A 20 4.87 13.51 -9.65
C MET A 20 4.62 15.02 -9.68
N PRO A 21 4.68 15.71 -10.84
CA PRO A 21 4.36 17.15 -10.87
C PRO A 21 2.94 17.44 -10.37
N GLU A 22 1.93 16.71 -10.86
CA GLU A 22 0.54 16.87 -10.46
C GLU A 22 0.31 16.46 -9.00
N ALA A 23 1.00 15.41 -8.55
CA ALA A 23 0.93 14.98 -7.15
C ALA A 23 1.49 16.04 -6.19
N ILE A 24 2.56 16.72 -6.59
CA ILE A 24 3.16 17.81 -5.82
C ILE A 24 2.19 18.99 -5.73
N ASP A 25 1.56 19.39 -6.83
CA ASP A 25 0.56 20.46 -6.81
C ASP A 25 -0.58 20.14 -5.84
N MET A 26 -1.04 18.88 -5.80
CA MET A 26 -2.09 18.43 -4.88
C MET A 26 -1.62 18.44 -3.41
N VAL A 27 -0.40 17.99 -3.14
CA VAL A 27 0.22 18.02 -1.80
C VAL A 27 0.33 19.47 -1.30
N GLU A 28 0.85 20.35 -2.15
CA GLU A 28 1.01 21.78 -1.79
C GLU A 28 -0.34 22.46 -1.56
N ASP A 29 -1.35 22.19 -2.39
CA ASP A 29 -2.69 22.73 -2.20
C ASP A 29 -3.32 22.27 -0.88
N ALA A 30 -3.19 20.97 -0.55
CA ALA A 30 -3.69 20.41 0.70
C ALA A 30 -2.95 21.00 1.92
N ALA A 31 -1.63 21.10 1.85
CA ALA A 31 -0.82 21.69 2.93
C ALA A 31 -1.14 23.18 3.14
N LYS A 32 -1.33 23.97 2.06
CA LYS A 32 -1.78 25.37 2.13
C LYS A 32 -3.13 25.52 2.84
N LYS A 33 -4.00 24.50 2.73
CA LYS A 33 -5.31 24.46 3.41
C LYS A 33 -5.23 23.96 4.85
N GLY A 34 -4.04 23.65 5.35
CA GLY A 34 -3.77 23.25 6.74
C GLY A 34 -3.89 21.76 7.03
N TYR A 35 -3.98 20.91 6.03
CA TYR A 35 -3.98 19.45 6.20
C TYR A 35 -2.56 18.89 6.39
N GLU A 36 -2.43 17.83 7.18
CA GLU A 36 -1.31 16.92 7.04
C GLU A 36 -1.38 16.25 5.66
N THR A 37 -0.23 15.92 5.08
CA THR A 37 -0.19 15.37 3.72
C THR A 37 0.67 14.14 3.62
N SER A 38 0.26 13.20 2.78
CA SER A 38 1.11 12.10 2.38
C SER A 38 1.08 11.88 0.87
N CYS A 39 2.18 11.34 0.32
CA CYS A 39 2.26 10.92 -1.07
C CYS A 39 2.56 9.43 -1.16
N ASN A 40 1.67 8.68 -1.79
CA ASN A 40 1.78 7.25 -2.04
C ASN A 40 2.33 7.04 -3.46
N ILE A 41 3.61 6.63 -3.58
CA ILE A 41 4.21 6.33 -4.89
C ILE A 41 3.80 4.92 -5.30
N MET A 42 2.80 4.85 -6.20
CA MET A 42 2.21 3.58 -6.65
C MET A 42 3.13 2.81 -7.60
N ALA A 43 2.94 1.48 -7.65
CA ALA A 43 3.63 0.53 -8.54
C ALA A 43 5.16 0.65 -8.46
N ILE A 44 5.69 0.79 -7.26
CA ILE A 44 7.12 0.98 -7.03
C ILE A 44 7.96 -0.17 -7.60
N SER A 45 7.41 -1.39 -7.64
CA SER A 45 8.04 -2.58 -8.18
C SER A 45 8.36 -2.50 -9.68
N ASN A 46 7.69 -1.63 -10.43
CA ASN A 46 7.89 -1.42 -11.87
C ASN A 46 8.72 -0.17 -12.17
N SER A 47 9.20 0.51 -11.15
CA SER A 47 9.92 1.77 -11.31
C SER A 47 11.43 1.55 -11.32
N GLN A 48 12.16 2.32 -12.12
CA GLN A 48 13.61 2.32 -12.07
C GLN A 48 14.10 3.08 -10.83
N GLU A 49 15.18 2.61 -10.22
CA GLU A 49 15.71 3.22 -8.99
C GLU A 49 16.03 4.71 -9.14
N GLU A 50 16.55 5.11 -10.31
CA GLU A 50 16.87 6.51 -10.58
C GLU A 50 15.60 7.38 -10.65
N ASP A 51 14.51 6.88 -11.23
CA ASP A 51 13.24 7.60 -11.26
C ASP A 51 12.66 7.75 -9.84
N ILE A 52 12.82 6.71 -9.00
CA ILE A 52 12.44 6.76 -7.58
C ILE A 52 13.24 7.86 -6.86
N LYS A 53 14.55 7.92 -7.04
CA LYS A 53 15.41 8.94 -6.43
C LYS A 53 14.99 10.35 -6.85
N VAL A 54 14.69 10.55 -8.12
CA VAL A 54 14.20 11.84 -8.64
C VAL A 54 12.87 12.22 -7.99
N ALA A 55 11.90 11.29 -7.94
CA ALA A 55 10.60 11.53 -7.31
C ALA A 55 10.73 11.87 -5.82
N LEU A 56 11.57 11.13 -5.09
CA LEU A 56 11.85 11.40 -3.68
C LEU A 56 12.49 12.78 -3.47
N ASP A 57 13.46 13.18 -4.31
CA ASP A 57 14.12 14.50 -4.23
C ASP A 57 13.13 15.64 -4.53
N MET A 58 12.20 15.43 -5.47
CA MET A 58 11.11 16.38 -5.73
C MET A 58 10.18 16.51 -4.52
N LEU A 59 9.67 15.39 -4.00
CA LEU A 59 8.77 15.38 -2.84
C LEU A 59 9.44 15.90 -1.57
N GLY A 60 10.72 15.62 -1.37
CA GLY A 60 11.48 16.13 -0.23
C GLY A 60 11.48 17.64 -0.10
N LYS A 61 11.40 18.36 -1.22
CA LYS A 61 11.37 19.84 -1.27
C LYS A 61 9.98 20.44 -1.06
N THR A 62 8.95 19.60 -0.93
CA THR A 62 7.55 20.00 -0.72
C THR A 62 7.17 19.95 0.77
N PRO A 63 6.01 20.48 1.16
CA PRO A 63 5.50 20.34 2.52
C PRO A 63 4.95 18.94 2.86
N VAL A 64 5.13 17.92 2.03
CA VAL A 64 4.66 16.55 2.34
C VAL A 64 5.22 16.05 3.68
N ASP A 65 4.37 15.45 4.52
CA ASP A 65 4.77 14.93 5.83
C ASP A 65 5.26 13.48 5.75
N VAL A 66 4.57 12.65 4.96
CA VAL A 66 4.86 11.21 4.86
C VAL A 66 4.93 10.77 3.39
N ILE A 67 5.95 10.02 3.03
CA ILE A 67 6.10 9.42 1.69
C ILE A 67 5.96 7.90 1.82
N TYR A 68 5.06 7.30 1.04
CA TYR A 68 4.75 5.87 1.13
C TYR A 68 5.41 5.05 0.03
N ILE A 69 6.02 3.94 0.45
CA ILE A 69 6.37 2.81 -0.41
C ILE A 69 5.09 2.04 -0.71
N VAL A 70 4.70 1.89 -1.98
CA VAL A 70 3.47 1.16 -2.32
C VAL A 70 3.78 -0.03 -3.23
N ASP A 71 3.71 -1.24 -2.66
CA ASP A 71 3.72 -2.49 -3.42
C ASP A 71 2.33 -2.74 -4.02
N SER A 72 2.00 -2.00 -5.09
CA SER A 72 0.68 -2.00 -5.71
C SER A 72 0.25 -3.35 -6.29
N PHE A 73 1.21 -4.20 -6.63
CA PHE A 73 0.95 -5.49 -7.28
C PHE A 73 1.15 -6.67 -6.34
N GLY A 74 1.58 -6.41 -5.08
CA GLY A 74 1.89 -7.45 -4.12
C GLY A 74 2.97 -8.40 -4.65
N SER A 75 3.97 -7.85 -5.35
CA SER A 75 4.99 -8.58 -6.10
C SER A 75 6.36 -8.55 -5.46
N LEU A 76 6.58 -7.68 -4.48
CA LEU A 76 7.86 -7.54 -3.82
C LEU A 76 8.07 -8.60 -2.74
N TYR A 77 9.32 -9.03 -2.62
CA TYR A 77 9.80 -9.89 -1.53
C TYR A 77 10.43 -9.04 -0.41
N PRO A 78 10.55 -9.57 0.82
CA PRO A 78 11.08 -8.80 1.95
C PRO A 78 12.45 -8.16 1.69
N GLU A 79 13.38 -8.87 1.06
CA GLU A 79 14.71 -8.33 0.73
C GLU A 79 14.67 -7.17 -0.29
N GLN A 80 13.65 -7.14 -1.15
CA GLN A 80 13.44 -6.02 -2.07
C GLN A 80 12.81 -4.83 -1.32
N ILE A 81 11.91 -5.10 -0.38
CA ILE A 81 11.36 -4.08 0.51
C ILE A 81 12.46 -3.43 1.35
N ALA A 82 13.35 -4.23 1.97
CA ALA A 82 14.48 -3.70 2.75
C ALA A 82 15.33 -2.73 1.93
N ARG A 83 15.68 -3.10 0.69
CA ARG A 83 16.44 -2.23 -0.21
C ARG A 83 15.72 -0.93 -0.55
N ILE A 84 14.41 -1.00 -0.83
CA ILE A 84 13.61 0.19 -1.14
C ILE A 84 13.43 1.05 0.11
N ALA A 85 13.19 0.44 1.28
CA ALA A 85 13.08 1.14 2.55
C ALA A 85 14.35 1.93 2.88
N ASP A 86 15.53 1.31 2.72
CA ASP A 86 16.83 1.99 2.92
C ASP A 86 16.95 3.22 2.01
N LEU A 87 16.59 3.10 0.73
CA LEU A 87 16.58 4.22 -0.21
C LEU A 87 15.68 5.37 0.27
N TYR A 88 14.43 5.07 0.67
CA TYR A 88 13.46 6.05 1.15
C TYR A 88 13.90 6.70 2.46
N LEU A 89 14.43 5.92 3.41
CA LEU A 89 14.88 6.41 4.72
C LEU A 89 16.08 7.35 4.58
N ASN A 90 17.02 7.07 3.69
CA ASN A 90 18.15 7.97 3.38
C ASN A 90 17.65 9.32 2.85
N PHE A 91 16.63 9.35 1.98
CA PHE A 91 16.00 10.58 1.53
C PHE A 91 15.21 11.27 2.63
N ALA A 92 14.47 10.51 3.43
CA ALA A 92 13.71 11.03 4.56
C ALA A 92 14.61 11.77 5.56
N ALA A 93 15.74 11.19 5.89
CA ALA A 93 16.74 11.80 6.78
C ALA A 93 17.26 13.16 6.23
N LYS A 94 17.51 13.23 4.90
CA LYS A 94 17.96 14.45 4.24
C LYS A 94 16.94 15.59 4.32
N TYR A 95 15.64 15.28 4.22
CA TYR A 95 14.55 16.26 4.11
C TYR A 95 13.67 16.32 5.35
N ASN A 96 14.00 15.60 6.41
CA ASN A 96 13.20 15.47 7.64
C ASN A 96 11.74 15.05 7.35
N LYS A 97 11.58 13.99 6.55
CA LYS A 97 10.29 13.39 6.21
C LYS A 97 10.07 12.07 6.95
N LYS A 98 8.83 11.62 7.05
CA LYS A 98 8.48 10.28 7.53
C LYS A 98 8.25 9.35 6.35
N ILE A 99 8.47 8.06 6.58
CA ILE A 99 8.23 7.02 5.57
C ILE A 99 7.12 6.10 6.03
N GLY A 100 6.28 5.70 5.08
CA GLY A 100 5.23 4.71 5.27
C GLY A 100 5.33 3.56 4.27
N ILE A 101 4.63 2.47 4.57
CA ILE A 101 4.47 1.33 3.66
C ILE A 101 3.00 0.96 3.50
N HIS A 102 2.59 0.69 2.25
CA HIS A 102 1.32 0.10 1.87
C HIS A 102 1.56 -1.10 0.97
N ALA A 103 1.35 -2.31 1.49
CA ALA A 103 1.63 -3.55 0.77
C ALA A 103 0.35 -4.31 0.44
N HIS A 104 0.21 -4.69 -0.85
CA HIS A 104 -0.83 -5.62 -1.30
C HIS A 104 -0.42 -7.08 -1.11
N ASN A 105 -1.42 -7.97 -0.99
CA ASN A 105 -1.22 -9.33 -0.53
C ASN A 105 -1.27 -10.40 -1.63
N ASN A 106 -0.94 -10.05 -2.87
CA ASN A 106 -1.06 -10.94 -4.03
C ASN A 106 -0.25 -12.22 -3.87
N GLN A 107 0.98 -12.13 -3.36
CA GLN A 107 1.84 -13.28 -3.04
C GLN A 107 1.75 -13.72 -1.56
N GLN A 108 0.77 -13.23 -0.79
CA GLN A 108 0.61 -13.46 0.65
C GLN A 108 1.79 -12.93 1.49
N LEU A 109 2.51 -11.92 0.98
CA LEU A 109 3.68 -11.35 1.64
C LEU A 109 3.44 -9.97 2.26
N ALA A 110 2.22 -9.40 2.16
CA ALA A 110 1.95 -8.05 2.65
C ALA A 110 2.32 -7.86 4.13
N PHE A 111 2.02 -8.84 4.98
CA PHE A 111 2.40 -8.80 6.40
C PHE A 111 3.93 -8.88 6.57
N ALA A 112 4.59 -9.85 5.92
CA ALA A 112 6.04 -10.01 5.99
C ALA A 112 6.77 -8.74 5.51
N ASN A 113 6.34 -8.18 4.37
CA ASN A 113 6.89 -6.94 3.81
C ASN A 113 6.69 -5.74 4.74
N THR A 114 5.54 -5.65 5.41
CA THR A 114 5.24 -4.55 6.33
C THR A 114 6.10 -4.63 7.59
N ILE A 115 6.30 -5.83 8.17
CA ILE A 115 7.16 -5.98 9.34
C ILE A 115 8.66 -5.85 9.02
N GLU A 116 9.09 -6.23 7.80
CA GLU A 116 10.45 -5.98 7.32
C GLU A 116 10.72 -4.47 7.28
N ALA A 117 9.87 -3.71 6.58
CA ALA A 117 9.98 -2.25 6.51
C ALA A 117 9.97 -1.59 7.91
N CYS A 118 9.15 -2.10 8.84
CA CYS A 118 9.13 -1.64 10.23
C CYS A 118 10.47 -1.90 10.93
N GLY A 119 11.06 -3.08 10.71
CA GLY A 119 12.38 -3.45 11.25
C GLY A 119 13.50 -2.54 10.74
N ASP A 120 13.41 -2.07 9.51
CA ASP A 120 14.34 -1.13 8.89
C ASP A 120 14.15 0.32 9.37
N GLY A 121 13.03 0.65 10.03
CA GLY A 121 12.76 1.98 10.58
C GLY A 121 11.64 2.77 9.91
N VAL A 122 10.81 2.13 9.10
CA VAL A 122 9.60 2.76 8.53
C VAL A 122 8.55 2.94 9.63
N ASP A 123 8.06 4.17 9.81
CA ASP A 123 7.21 4.56 10.94
C ASP A 123 5.71 4.35 10.71
N TRP A 124 5.24 4.47 9.46
CA TRP A 124 3.82 4.43 9.11
C TRP A 124 3.49 3.12 8.38
N LEU A 125 2.67 2.30 9.03
CA LEU A 125 2.35 0.95 8.56
C LEU A 125 0.86 0.86 8.25
N ASP A 126 0.51 0.63 6.99
CA ASP A 126 -0.88 0.45 6.61
C ASP A 126 -1.35 -0.98 6.87
N GLY A 127 -2.51 -1.10 7.50
CA GLY A 127 -3.22 -2.36 7.69
C GLY A 127 -4.72 -2.20 7.51
N THR A 128 -5.39 -3.28 7.11
CA THR A 128 -6.85 -3.31 6.95
C THR A 128 -7.47 -4.46 7.73
N TYR A 129 -8.68 -4.26 8.23
CA TYR A 129 -9.42 -5.30 8.94
C TYR A 129 -9.60 -6.53 8.04
N LEU A 130 -9.23 -7.71 8.55
CA LEU A 130 -9.33 -8.99 7.86
C LEU A 130 -8.67 -8.96 6.47
N SER A 131 -7.59 -8.20 6.33
CA SER A 131 -6.87 -8.01 5.05
C SER A 131 -7.74 -7.44 3.92
N MET A 132 -8.87 -6.78 4.22
CA MET A 132 -9.79 -6.28 3.20
C MET A 132 -9.10 -5.34 2.23
N GLY A 133 -9.29 -5.59 0.93
CA GLY A 133 -8.73 -4.76 -0.13
C GLY A 133 -9.02 -5.34 -1.51
N ARG A 134 -8.51 -4.68 -2.53
CA ARG A 134 -8.63 -5.14 -3.91
C ARG A 134 -8.02 -6.52 -4.08
N GLY A 135 -8.78 -7.44 -4.66
CA GLY A 135 -8.33 -8.79 -4.99
C GLY A 135 -7.81 -9.55 -3.77
N ALA A 136 -6.51 -9.82 -3.73
CA ALA A 136 -5.87 -10.54 -2.64
C ALA A 136 -5.81 -9.77 -1.30
N GLY A 137 -6.17 -8.50 -1.30
CA GLY A 137 -6.19 -7.68 -0.10
C GLY A 137 -4.87 -7.00 0.22
N ASN A 138 -4.74 -6.55 1.47
CA ASN A 138 -3.63 -5.78 2.01
C ASN A 138 -3.00 -6.49 3.22
N CYS A 139 -2.09 -5.83 3.93
CA CYS A 139 -1.61 -6.28 5.23
C CYS A 139 -2.77 -6.34 6.24
N ALA A 140 -2.92 -7.48 6.93
CA ALA A 140 -3.96 -7.66 7.94
C ALA A 140 -3.62 -6.91 9.23
N MET A 141 -4.51 -6.02 9.68
CA MET A 141 -4.30 -5.20 10.87
C MET A 141 -4.18 -6.04 12.14
N GLU A 142 -4.97 -7.08 12.27
CA GLU A 142 -4.95 -8.00 13.42
C GLU A 142 -3.62 -8.75 13.54
N LEU A 143 -2.99 -9.10 12.43
CA LEU A 143 -1.65 -9.70 12.42
C LEU A 143 -0.60 -8.65 12.81
N LEU A 144 -0.68 -7.46 12.24
CA LEU A 144 0.27 -6.38 12.48
C LEU A 144 0.27 -5.95 13.94
N LEU A 145 -0.90 -5.71 14.54
CA LEU A 145 -1.02 -5.34 15.95
C LEU A 145 -0.57 -6.48 16.89
N GLY A 146 -0.85 -7.73 16.52
CA GLY A 146 -0.39 -8.89 17.26
C GLY A 146 1.14 -9.04 17.25
N PHE A 147 1.79 -8.68 16.15
CA PHE A 147 3.25 -8.68 16.04
C PHE A 147 3.89 -7.54 16.82
N LEU A 148 3.43 -6.30 16.62
CA LEU A 148 4.02 -5.10 17.19
C LEU A 148 3.96 -5.07 18.72
N LYS A 149 2.94 -5.68 19.32
CA LYS A 149 2.73 -5.73 20.81
C LYS A 149 2.87 -4.36 21.47
N ASN A 150 2.54 -3.30 20.76
CA ASN A 150 2.63 -1.95 21.29
C ASN A 150 1.53 -1.74 22.32
N PRO A 151 1.85 -1.40 23.59
CA PRO A 151 0.85 -1.25 24.66
C PRO A 151 -0.17 -0.13 24.41
N LYS A 152 0.12 0.79 23.50
CA LYS A 152 -0.80 1.84 23.08
C LYS A 152 -2.02 1.27 22.31
N TYR A 153 -1.87 0.12 21.66
CA TYR A 153 -2.90 -0.48 20.82
C TYR A 153 -3.37 -1.81 21.39
N ASN A 154 -4.69 -1.95 21.49
CA ASN A 154 -5.32 -3.19 21.92
C ASN A 154 -5.94 -3.87 20.70
N VAL A 155 -5.60 -5.13 20.46
CA VAL A 155 -6.12 -5.91 19.34
C VAL A 155 -7.57 -6.36 19.52
N TYR A 156 -8.09 -6.42 20.77
CA TYR A 156 -9.45 -6.88 21.03
C TYR A 156 -10.54 -6.08 20.28
N PRO A 157 -10.52 -4.74 20.26
CA PRO A 157 -11.49 -3.97 19.46
C PRO A 157 -11.43 -4.30 17.96
N VAL A 158 -10.28 -4.67 17.44
CA VAL A 158 -10.13 -5.11 16.04
C VAL A 158 -10.87 -6.42 15.80
N PHE A 159 -10.71 -7.42 16.66
CA PHE A 159 -11.46 -8.67 16.56
C PHE A 159 -12.97 -8.44 16.72
N LYS A 160 -13.38 -7.56 17.64
CA LYS A 160 -14.80 -7.23 17.83
C LYS A 160 -15.38 -6.55 16.59
N PHE A 161 -14.65 -5.63 15.96
CA PHE A 161 -15.09 -5.01 14.70
C PHE A 161 -15.18 -6.03 13.56
N ILE A 162 -14.22 -6.97 13.48
CA ILE A 162 -14.26 -8.05 12.48
C ILE A 162 -15.52 -8.89 12.67
N GLU A 163 -15.81 -9.33 13.90
CA GLU A 163 -16.99 -10.11 14.24
C GLU A 163 -18.30 -9.38 13.87
N ASP A 164 -18.41 -8.13 14.29
CA ASP A 164 -19.67 -7.37 14.17
C ASP A 164 -19.96 -6.87 12.74
N HIS A 165 -18.91 -6.61 11.96
CA HIS A 165 -19.03 -5.91 10.68
C HIS A 165 -18.42 -6.66 9.50
N MET A 166 -17.16 -7.11 9.62
CA MET A 166 -16.46 -7.68 8.47
C MET A 166 -17.01 -9.05 8.06
N MET A 167 -17.43 -9.85 9.04
CA MET A 167 -18.06 -11.16 8.75
C MET A 167 -19.35 -11.00 7.98
N LYS A 168 -20.16 -9.97 8.31
CA LYS A 168 -21.39 -9.67 7.55
C LYS A 168 -21.12 -9.34 6.09
N LEU A 169 -20.05 -8.60 5.79
CA LEU A 169 -19.67 -8.33 4.40
C LEU A 169 -19.35 -9.61 3.63
N LYS A 170 -18.70 -10.59 4.29
CA LYS A 170 -18.45 -11.90 3.68
C LYS A 170 -19.74 -12.70 3.48
N ASP A 171 -20.64 -12.66 4.45
CA ASP A 171 -21.95 -13.34 4.36
C ASP A 171 -22.83 -12.72 3.24
N ASP A 172 -22.69 -11.42 3.00
CA ASP A 172 -23.31 -10.67 1.90
C ASP A 172 -22.64 -10.92 0.53
N GLY A 173 -21.62 -11.79 0.48
CA GLY A 173 -20.96 -12.23 -0.75
C GLY A 173 -19.85 -11.30 -1.25
N ILE A 174 -19.38 -10.36 -0.42
CA ILE A 174 -18.21 -9.54 -0.76
C ILE A 174 -16.95 -10.38 -0.61
N VAL A 175 -16.21 -10.55 -1.72
CA VAL A 175 -15.04 -11.44 -1.79
C VAL A 175 -13.76 -10.63 -1.83
N TRP A 176 -12.81 -10.96 -0.97
CA TRP A 176 -11.42 -10.55 -1.00
C TRP A 176 -10.55 -11.62 -0.34
N GLY A 177 -9.25 -11.58 -0.59
CA GLY A 177 -8.28 -12.51 -0.03
C GLY A 177 -7.55 -13.30 -1.11
N TYR A 178 -6.87 -14.37 -0.69
CA TYR A 178 -6.09 -15.18 -1.61
C TYR A 178 -6.93 -15.77 -2.74
N ASP A 179 -6.46 -15.57 -3.98
CA ASP A 179 -7.03 -16.22 -5.16
C ASP A 179 -5.95 -16.32 -6.26
N LEU A 180 -6.01 -17.42 -7.05
CA LEU A 180 -4.92 -17.79 -7.98
C LEU A 180 -4.65 -16.74 -9.05
N GLN A 181 -5.67 -16.11 -9.62
CA GLN A 181 -5.45 -15.09 -10.67
C GLN A 181 -4.71 -13.87 -10.15
N TYR A 182 -4.91 -13.50 -8.88
CA TYR A 182 -4.17 -12.40 -8.26
C TYR A 182 -2.74 -12.82 -7.88
N LEU A 183 -2.54 -14.06 -7.43
CA LEU A 183 -1.21 -14.60 -7.24
C LEU A 183 -0.40 -14.55 -8.55
N MET A 184 -0.98 -14.99 -9.66
CA MET A 184 -0.31 -15.01 -10.97
C MET A 184 0.15 -13.61 -11.41
N THR A 185 -0.71 -12.60 -11.28
CA THR A 185 -0.32 -11.22 -11.59
C THR A 185 0.75 -10.69 -10.62
N GLY A 186 0.73 -11.07 -9.36
CA GLY A 186 1.77 -10.74 -8.37
C GLY A 186 3.11 -11.36 -8.74
N LEU A 187 3.15 -12.66 -9.04
CA LEU A 187 4.37 -13.39 -9.46
C LEU A 187 5.04 -12.76 -10.70
N LEU A 188 4.24 -12.25 -11.62
CA LEU A 188 4.72 -11.65 -12.87
C LEU A 188 4.90 -10.14 -12.78
N ASN A 189 4.74 -9.55 -11.60
CA ASN A 189 4.82 -8.10 -11.37
C ASN A 189 3.94 -7.30 -12.35
N GLN A 190 2.71 -7.76 -12.55
CA GLN A 190 1.75 -7.16 -13.47
C GLN A 190 0.57 -6.51 -12.75
N HIS A 191 0.03 -5.46 -13.36
CA HIS A 191 -1.17 -4.81 -12.86
C HIS A 191 -2.35 -5.79 -12.84
N PRO A 192 -3.14 -5.92 -11.74
CA PRO A 192 -4.18 -6.94 -11.57
C PRO A 192 -5.46 -6.72 -12.42
N ARG A 193 -5.43 -5.86 -13.45
CA ARG A 193 -6.60 -5.62 -14.34
C ARG A 193 -7.08 -6.91 -15.02
N SER A 194 -6.15 -7.73 -15.49
CA SER A 194 -6.48 -9.01 -16.13
C SER A 194 -7.08 -9.99 -15.12
N ALA A 195 -6.57 -10.03 -13.88
CA ALA A 195 -7.15 -10.85 -12.81
C ALA A 195 -8.58 -10.41 -12.45
N ILE A 196 -8.84 -9.10 -12.44
CA ILE A 196 -10.20 -8.56 -12.23
C ILE A 196 -11.13 -8.98 -13.37
N ALA A 197 -10.68 -8.93 -14.62
CA ALA A 197 -11.45 -9.38 -15.78
C ALA A 197 -11.73 -10.87 -15.71
N PHE A 198 -10.71 -11.70 -15.44
CA PHE A 198 -10.82 -13.16 -15.25
C PHE A 198 -11.90 -13.52 -14.22
N THR A 199 -11.90 -12.81 -13.07
CA THR A 199 -12.92 -13.01 -12.03
C THR A 199 -14.32 -12.61 -12.50
N LYS A 200 -14.48 -11.47 -13.19
CA LYS A 200 -15.77 -10.99 -13.69
C LYS A 200 -16.38 -11.92 -14.74
N GLU A 201 -15.53 -12.56 -15.54
CA GLU A 201 -15.93 -13.55 -16.57
C GLU A 201 -16.19 -14.93 -15.98
N ASN A 202 -16.04 -15.13 -14.67
CA ASN A 202 -16.15 -16.41 -13.98
C ASN A 202 -15.27 -17.51 -14.60
N ARG A 203 -14.13 -17.17 -15.14
CA ARG A 203 -13.16 -18.10 -15.72
C ARG A 203 -12.56 -18.99 -14.63
N ARG A 204 -12.18 -20.22 -15.01
CA ARG A 204 -11.51 -21.21 -14.14
C ARG A 204 -10.36 -21.93 -14.84
N ASP A 205 -10.03 -21.52 -16.04
CA ASP A 205 -8.95 -22.04 -16.86
C ASP A 205 -7.60 -21.39 -16.50
N TYR A 206 -7.21 -21.50 -15.25
CA TYR A 206 -6.03 -20.84 -14.66
C TYR A 206 -4.73 -21.11 -15.41
N ALA A 207 -4.53 -22.35 -15.93
CA ALA A 207 -3.32 -22.69 -16.67
C ALA A 207 -3.23 -21.92 -18.01
N GLU A 208 -4.34 -21.78 -18.71
CA GLU A 208 -4.39 -20.98 -19.96
C GLU A 208 -4.26 -19.51 -19.66
N TYR A 209 -4.93 -19.01 -18.62
CA TYR A 209 -4.78 -17.63 -18.18
C TYR A 209 -3.31 -17.29 -17.81
N TYR A 210 -2.59 -18.20 -17.13
CA TYR A 210 -1.18 -17.98 -16.84
C TYR A 210 -0.32 -17.87 -18.12
N LYS A 211 -0.60 -18.70 -19.14
CA LYS A 211 0.06 -18.59 -20.44
C LYS A 211 -0.23 -17.25 -21.14
N GLU A 212 -1.49 -16.78 -21.07
CA GLU A 212 -1.88 -15.47 -21.62
C GLU A 212 -1.08 -14.33 -20.99
N LEU A 213 -0.79 -14.42 -19.68
CA LEU A 213 0.01 -13.41 -18.97
C LEU A 213 1.49 -13.38 -19.37
N LEU A 214 2.02 -14.43 -19.99
CA LEU A 214 3.43 -14.53 -20.40
C LEU A 214 3.69 -13.94 -21.79
N ILE A 215 2.65 -13.59 -22.55
CA ILE A 215 2.72 -13.02 -23.89
C ILE A 215 2.76 -11.49 -23.80
#